data_cfdd372e5803a8f65aeed6f433b1350e
#
_entry.id   cfdd372e5803a8f65aeed6f433b1350e
#
_cell.length_a   1.000
_cell.length_b   1.000
_cell.length_c   1.000
_cell.angle_alpha   90.00
_cell.angle_beta   90.00
_cell.angle_gamma   90.00
#
_symmetry.space_group_name_H-M   'P 1'
#
loop_
_entity.id
_entity.type
_entity.pdbx_description
1 polymer ?
#
loop_
_entity_poly.entity_id
_entity_poly.type
_entity_poly.pdbx_seq_one_letter_code
_entity_poly.pdbx_strand_id
1 'polypeptide(L)'
;RDLHSTSRRQCQMCIRDRIELIADCDGLLKIDRRALLAVNSTPQMMIATIHGDLPVKKGAKLAGTRIIPLVIEQEKMEAMQAAAGPKPILNVLPFHQKKFAVITTGSEVFKGRIEDKFTPILEQKLAVYGCEMAFHKVCDDDPAGITAAILEAKAAGCELIFTTGGMSVDPDDRTPLAIRNTGAEIVTYGAPVLPGAMFLVSYLDGVPVCGLPGCVMYAKRTIFDLLLPRLLADDPITAEDIARLGEGGLCLGCAECHWPNCGFGHC
;
A
#
# COMPACT_ATOMS: atom_id res chain seq x y z
N ARG A 1 14.61 32.18 5.26
CA ARG A 1 13.15 32.36 4.96
C ARG A 1 12.55 31.04 4.62
N ASP A 2 11.59 30.69 5.38
CA ASP A 2 10.84 29.46 5.54
C ASP A 2 10.56 28.64 4.28
N LEU A 3 11.16 27.47 4.20
CA LEU A 3 10.62 26.36 3.44
C LEU A 3 9.37 25.90 4.21
N HIS A 4 8.19 26.28 3.73
CA HIS A 4 6.93 25.79 4.27
C HIS A 4 6.78 24.29 3.94
N SER A 5 7.33 23.46 4.81
CA SER A 5 6.92 22.08 4.94
C SER A 5 5.86 22.01 6.03
N THR A 6 4.72 21.42 5.73
CA THR A 6 3.66 21.10 6.69
C THR A 6 4.08 20.03 7.69
N SER A 7 5.34 19.72 7.80
CA SER A 7 5.94 18.83 8.79
C SER A 7 7.22 19.47 9.34
N ARG A 8 7.04 20.48 10.21
CA ARG A 8 8.13 20.92 11.07
C ARG A 8 8.28 19.88 12.18
N ARG A 9 9.31 19.03 12.13
CA ARG A 9 10.12 18.76 13.33
C ARG A 9 11.21 17.72 13.10
N GLN A 10 12.37 18.17 13.53
CA GLN A 10 13.62 17.48 13.85
C GLN A 10 14.50 17.06 12.68
N CYS A 11 15.19 18.06 12.13
CA CYS A 11 16.54 17.87 11.65
C CYS A 11 17.45 17.63 12.86
N GLN A 12 17.75 16.38 13.17
CA GLN A 12 18.83 16.08 14.10
C GLN A 12 20.15 16.23 13.32
N MET A 13 20.85 17.33 13.58
CA MET A 13 22.16 17.60 13.01
C MET A 13 23.19 16.64 13.63
N CYS A 14 23.51 15.57 12.92
CA CYS A 14 24.74 14.83 13.16
C CYS A 14 25.92 15.68 12.71
N ILE A 15 26.74 16.10 13.67
CA ILE A 15 27.70 17.20 13.66
C ILE A 15 28.83 17.14 12.58
N ARG A 16 28.81 16.24 11.61
CA ARG A 16 29.94 16.16 10.67
C ARG A 16 29.63 16.15 9.17
N ASP A 17 28.54 15.59 8.70
CA ASP A 17 28.50 15.37 7.24
C ASP A 17 27.14 15.50 6.53
N ARG A 18 25.98 15.36 7.17
CA ARG A 18 24.69 15.28 6.48
C ARG A 18 23.52 15.67 7.37
N ILE A 19 22.43 16.10 6.71
CA ILE A 19 21.11 16.27 7.31
C ILE A 19 20.35 14.97 7.12
N GLU A 20 19.77 14.42 8.18
CA GLU A 20 18.92 13.23 8.14
C GLU A 20 17.45 13.62 8.21
N LEU A 21 16.64 13.06 7.32
CA LEU A 21 15.20 13.22 7.31
C LEU A 21 14.58 12.01 8.01
N ILE A 22 13.77 12.29 9.03
CA ILE A 22 13.17 11.28 9.90
C ILE A 22 11.65 11.38 9.80
N ALA A 23 10.96 10.24 9.77
CA ALA A 23 9.51 10.19 9.79
C ALA A 23 8.95 10.73 11.11
N ASP A 24 7.97 11.60 11.06
CA ASP A 24 7.29 12.19 12.22
C ASP A 24 6.04 11.42 12.64
N CYS A 25 5.54 10.53 11.79
CA CYS A 25 4.41 9.65 12.04
C CYS A 25 4.61 8.26 11.41
N ASP A 26 3.77 7.31 11.81
CA ASP A 26 3.59 6.04 11.09
C ASP A 26 2.82 6.34 9.80
N GLY A 27 3.27 5.82 8.66
CA GLY A 27 2.60 6.10 7.39
C GLY A 27 3.24 5.44 6.18
N LEU A 28 2.75 5.82 5.01
CA LEU A 28 3.26 5.44 3.71
C LEU A 28 4.26 6.50 3.21
N LEU A 29 5.50 6.12 2.95
CA LEU A 29 6.47 7.03 2.35
C LEU A 29 6.21 7.18 0.85
N LYS A 30 5.96 8.39 0.41
CA LYS A 30 5.88 8.77 -1.02
C LYS A 30 7.11 9.59 -1.42
N ILE A 31 7.65 9.29 -2.60
CA ILE A 31 8.81 9.98 -3.15
C ILE A 31 8.47 10.49 -4.56
N ASP A 32 8.62 11.78 -4.79
CA ASP A 32 8.63 12.33 -6.14
C ASP A 32 9.97 11.99 -6.81
N ARG A 33 9.96 10.86 -7.54
CA ARG A 33 11.15 10.33 -8.22
C ARG A 33 11.71 11.29 -9.28
N ARG A 34 10.85 12.10 -9.93
CA ARG A 34 11.26 13.06 -10.94
C ARG A 34 11.99 14.23 -10.28
N ALA A 35 11.42 14.79 -9.22
CA ALA A 35 12.05 15.85 -8.46
C ALA A 35 13.35 15.38 -7.79
N LEU A 36 13.36 14.15 -7.22
CA LEU A 36 14.57 13.55 -6.65
C LEU A 36 15.68 13.40 -7.70
N LEU A 37 15.33 12.88 -8.88
CA LEU A 37 16.29 12.77 -10.00
C LEU A 37 16.83 14.14 -10.43
N ALA A 38 15.96 15.14 -10.58
CA ALA A 38 16.34 16.49 -10.99
C ALA A 38 17.31 17.13 -9.99
N VAL A 39 17.05 17.02 -8.69
CA VAL A 39 17.95 17.50 -7.65
C VAL A 39 19.30 16.77 -7.68
N ASN A 40 19.30 15.44 -7.76
CA ASN A 40 20.51 14.63 -7.78
C ASN A 40 21.31 14.79 -9.09
N SER A 41 20.70 15.31 -10.15
CA SER A 41 21.39 15.67 -11.39
C SER A 41 22.09 17.03 -11.30
N THR A 42 21.81 17.82 -10.26
CA THR A 42 22.50 19.08 -10.00
C THR A 42 23.89 18.80 -9.39
N PRO A 43 24.97 19.28 -9.97
CA PRO A 43 26.31 19.04 -9.42
C PRO A 43 26.45 19.50 -7.97
N GLN A 44 27.18 18.71 -7.18
CA GLN A 44 27.50 19.01 -5.77
C GLN A 44 26.32 18.89 -4.77
N MET A 45 25.17 18.41 -5.22
CA MET A 45 24.01 18.12 -4.38
C MET A 45 23.75 16.62 -4.31
N MET A 46 23.23 16.15 -3.17
CA MET A 46 22.79 14.77 -3.07
C MET A 46 21.65 14.60 -2.06
N ILE A 47 20.69 13.80 -2.43
CA ILE A 47 19.65 13.24 -1.54
C ILE A 47 19.64 11.73 -1.78
N ALA A 48 19.97 10.94 -0.74
CA ALA A 48 19.84 9.49 -0.77
C ALA A 48 18.65 9.09 0.11
N THR A 49 17.74 8.25 -0.41
CA THR A 49 16.50 7.86 0.25
C THR A 49 16.42 6.34 0.41
N ILE A 50 15.60 5.87 1.33
CA ILE A 50 15.07 4.51 1.24
C ILE A 50 14.05 4.45 0.09
N HIS A 51 13.57 3.25 -0.27
CA HIS A 51 12.54 3.12 -1.31
C HIS A 51 11.23 3.78 -0.89
N GLY A 52 10.53 4.39 -1.86
CA GLY A 52 9.18 4.88 -1.69
C GLY A 52 8.13 3.76 -1.73
N ASP A 53 6.89 4.13 -1.50
CA ASP A 53 5.72 3.24 -1.47
C ASP A 53 5.80 2.13 -0.40
N LEU A 54 6.59 2.38 0.66
CA LEU A 54 6.78 1.47 1.79
C LEU A 54 6.17 2.03 3.09
N PRO A 55 5.67 1.13 3.97
CA PRO A 55 5.27 1.52 5.31
C PRO A 55 6.49 1.92 6.15
N VAL A 56 6.40 3.06 6.80
CA VAL A 56 7.43 3.56 7.71
C VAL A 56 6.84 3.82 9.10
N LYS A 57 7.69 3.66 10.11
CA LYS A 57 7.34 3.98 11.49
C LYS A 57 7.87 5.35 11.88
N LYS A 58 7.19 6.02 12.79
CA LYS A 58 7.68 7.24 13.42
C LYS A 58 9.09 7.04 13.96
N GLY A 59 9.99 7.97 13.63
CA GLY A 59 11.40 7.90 13.99
C GLY A 59 12.28 7.14 13.00
N ALA A 60 11.69 6.52 11.94
CA ALA A 60 12.47 5.86 10.89
C ALA A 60 13.25 6.90 10.07
N LYS A 61 14.49 6.55 9.71
CA LYS A 61 15.30 7.35 8.80
C LYS A 61 14.80 7.14 7.37
N LEU A 62 14.43 8.23 6.71
CA LEU A 62 13.87 8.24 5.36
C LEU A 62 14.91 8.59 4.31
N ALA A 63 15.77 9.56 4.62
CA ALA A 63 16.78 10.07 3.70
C ALA A 63 17.94 10.72 4.43
N GLY A 64 19.05 10.86 3.72
CA GLY A 64 20.17 11.72 4.07
C GLY A 64 20.47 12.69 2.92
N THR A 65 20.72 13.96 3.25
CA THR A 65 21.05 14.97 2.25
C THR A 65 22.25 15.80 2.70
N ARG A 66 23.05 16.24 1.73
CA ARG A 66 24.18 17.16 1.93
C ARG A 66 24.56 17.87 0.65
N ILE A 67 25.30 18.96 0.78
CA ILE A 67 26.16 19.44 -0.29
C ILE A 67 27.51 18.70 -0.20
N ILE A 68 28.12 18.36 -1.35
CA ILE A 68 29.37 17.60 -1.37
C ILE A 68 30.57 18.47 -0.95
N PRO A 69 30.73 19.74 -1.44
CA PRO A 69 31.73 20.65 -0.93
C PRO A 69 31.31 21.27 0.41
N LEU A 70 32.26 21.93 1.08
CA LEU A 70 31.95 22.68 2.31
C LEU A 70 31.11 23.94 2.04
N VAL A 71 31.22 24.49 0.88
CA VAL A 71 30.50 25.71 0.43
C VAL A 71 29.98 25.47 -0.98
N ILE A 72 28.79 25.92 -1.29
CA ILE A 72 28.19 25.88 -2.61
C ILE A 72 27.84 27.30 -3.08
N GLU A 73 27.90 27.53 -4.36
CA GLU A 73 27.50 28.80 -4.98
C GLU A 73 26.00 29.00 -4.88
N GLN A 74 25.58 30.24 -4.62
CA GLN A 74 24.16 30.61 -4.47
C GLN A 74 23.32 30.21 -5.69
N GLU A 75 23.85 30.43 -6.89
CA GLU A 75 23.21 30.11 -8.16
C GLU A 75 22.86 28.59 -8.27
N LYS A 76 23.79 27.72 -7.82
CA LYS A 76 23.54 26.27 -7.82
C LYS A 76 22.46 25.88 -6.81
N MET A 77 22.42 26.55 -5.66
CA MET A 77 21.37 26.32 -4.66
C MET A 77 20.00 26.74 -5.21
N GLU A 78 19.93 27.87 -5.89
CA GLU A 78 18.68 28.36 -6.52
C GLU A 78 18.24 27.43 -7.67
N ALA A 79 19.18 26.98 -8.50
CA ALA A 79 18.90 26.01 -9.57
C ALA A 79 18.35 24.70 -9.01
N MET A 80 18.91 24.19 -7.91
CA MET A 80 18.43 22.99 -7.23
C MET A 80 17.03 23.20 -6.67
N GLN A 81 16.75 24.33 -6.02
CA GLN A 81 15.42 24.65 -5.52
C GLN A 81 14.39 24.74 -6.63
N ALA A 82 14.76 25.34 -7.76
CA ALA A 82 13.91 25.39 -8.95
C ALA A 82 13.65 23.98 -9.52
N ALA A 83 14.68 23.13 -9.58
CA ALA A 83 14.56 21.74 -10.04
C ALA A 83 13.69 20.88 -9.11
N ALA A 84 13.76 21.09 -7.79
CA ALA A 84 12.94 20.43 -6.80
C ALA A 84 11.43 20.75 -6.96
N GLY A 85 11.14 21.96 -7.49
CA GLY A 85 9.77 22.42 -7.63
C GLY A 85 9.09 22.78 -6.30
N PRO A 86 7.79 23.14 -6.32
CA PRO A 86 7.08 23.64 -5.15
C PRO A 86 6.55 22.53 -4.20
N LYS A 87 6.55 21.27 -4.62
CA LYS A 87 6.03 20.15 -3.84
C LYS A 87 7.16 19.46 -3.05
N PRO A 88 6.85 18.85 -1.91
CA PRO A 88 7.82 18.03 -1.19
C PRO A 88 8.30 16.85 -2.05
N ILE A 89 9.63 16.61 -2.06
CA ILE A 89 10.22 15.42 -2.71
C ILE A 89 9.87 14.14 -1.95
N LEU A 90 9.88 14.21 -0.61
CA LEU A 90 9.47 13.13 0.27
C LEU A 90 8.25 13.57 1.08
N ASN A 91 7.28 12.69 1.20
CA ASN A 91 6.09 12.89 2.02
C ASN A 91 5.72 11.58 2.71
N VAL A 92 5.31 11.64 3.97
CA VAL A 92 4.75 10.49 4.68
C VAL A 92 3.24 10.73 4.81
N LEU A 93 2.46 9.89 4.11
CA LEU A 93 1.00 9.88 4.24
C LEU A 93 0.66 9.08 5.50
N PRO A 94 0.02 9.67 6.51
CA PRO A 94 -0.30 8.96 7.74
C PRO A 94 -1.27 7.80 7.49
N PHE A 95 -1.17 6.73 8.25
CA PHE A 95 -2.17 5.67 8.23
C PHE A 95 -3.41 6.07 9.00
N HIS A 96 -4.57 5.74 8.44
CA HIS A 96 -5.88 5.92 9.07
C HIS A 96 -6.37 4.60 9.65
N GLN A 97 -6.90 4.66 10.86
CA GLN A 97 -7.61 3.53 11.46
C GLN A 97 -8.97 3.43 10.77
N LYS A 98 -9.21 2.28 10.12
CA LYS A 98 -10.40 2.07 9.31
C LYS A 98 -11.24 0.92 9.82
N LYS A 99 -12.55 1.03 9.64
CA LYS A 99 -13.48 -0.08 9.76
C LYS A 99 -13.41 -0.92 8.49
N PHE A 100 -13.19 -2.22 8.64
CA PHE A 100 -13.16 -3.10 7.49
C PHE A 100 -14.20 -4.22 7.57
N ALA A 101 -14.55 -4.74 6.41
CA ALA A 101 -15.39 -5.90 6.24
C ALA A 101 -14.61 -7.07 5.65
N VAL A 102 -14.97 -8.28 6.06
CA VAL A 102 -14.54 -9.53 5.41
C VAL A 102 -15.78 -10.28 4.95
N ILE A 103 -15.84 -10.61 3.66
CA ILE A 103 -16.88 -11.43 3.07
C ILE A 103 -16.22 -12.71 2.59
N THR A 104 -16.39 -13.78 3.36
CA THR A 104 -15.82 -15.09 3.06
C THR A 104 -16.77 -15.85 2.14
N THR A 105 -16.32 -16.20 0.94
CA THR A 105 -17.11 -16.97 -0.02
C THR A 105 -16.60 -18.41 -0.13
N GLY A 106 -17.49 -19.30 -0.49
CA GLY A 106 -17.18 -20.70 -0.71
C GLY A 106 -18.22 -21.62 -0.08
N SER A 107 -18.79 -22.52 -0.88
CA SER A 107 -19.84 -23.45 -0.43
C SER A 107 -19.40 -24.39 0.69
N GLU A 108 -18.10 -24.71 0.76
CA GLU A 108 -17.58 -25.59 1.82
C GLU A 108 -17.48 -24.86 3.17
N VAL A 109 -17.05 -23.59 3.18
CA VAL A 109 -17.04 -22.75 4.39
C VAL A 109 -18.47 -22.45 4.81
N PHE A 110 -19.34 -22.07 3.86
CA PHE A 110 -20.74 -21.75 4.11
C PHE A 110 -21.50 -22.92 4.73
N LYS A 111 -21.24 -24.14 4.29
CA LYS A 111 -21.84 -25.38 4.83
C LYS A 111 -21.12 -25.90 6.09
N GLY A 112 -20.12 -25.17 6.60
CA GLY A 112 -19.37 -25.56 7.80
C GLY A 112 -18.50 -26.81 7.63
N ARG A 113 -18.15 -27.19 6.37
CA ARG A 113 -17.29 -28.35 6.09
C ARG A 113 -15.83 -28.06 6.33
N ILE A 114 -15.42 -26.80 6.10
CA ILE A 114 -14.09 -26.29 6.39
C ILE A 114 -14.18 -25.00 7.19
N GLU A 115 -13.16 -24.74 8.00
CA GLU A 115 -13.06 -23.53 8.80
C GLU A 115 -12.55 -22.34 7.96
N ASP A 116 -13.07 -21.15 8.23
CA ASP A 116 -12.57 -19.91 7.65
C ASP A 116 -11.19 -19.58 8.23
N LYS A 117 -10.17 -19.69 7.39
CA LYS A 117 -8.78 -19.36 7.72
C LYS A 117 -8.36 -17.97 7.23
N PHE A 118 -9.18 -17.32 6.39
CA PHE A 118 -8.88 -15.98 5.91
C PHE A 118 -9.11 -14.91 6.96
N THR A 119 -10.26 -14.92 7.57
CA THR A 119 -10.68 -13.88 8.51
C THR A 119 -9.67 -13.66 9.63
N PRO A 120 -9.17 -14.70 10.35
CA PRO A 120 -8.18 -14.48 11.41
C PRO A 120 -6.87 -13.86 10.93
N ILE A 121 -6.43 -14.20 9.71
CA ILE A 121 -5.19 -13.65 9.14
C ILE A 121 -5.37 -12.19 8.77
N LEU A 122 -6.52 -11.82 8.20
CA LEU A 122 -6.81 -10.43 7.87
C LEU A 122 -6.94 -9.58 9.12
N GLU A 123 -7.62 -10.07 10.15
CA GLU A 123 -7.69 -9.40 11.46
C GLU A 123 -6.29 -9.15 12.03
N GLN A 124 -5.43 -10.16 12.04
CA GLN A 124 -4.06 -10.02 12.54
C GLN A 124 -3.26 -8.98 11.74
N LYS A 125 -3.36 -8.98 10.41
CA LYS A 125 -2.63 -8.05 9.54
C LYS A 125 -3.13 -6.61 9.70
N LEU A 126 -4.43 -6.40 9.86
CA LEU A 126 -5.07 -5.08 10.00
C LEU A 126 -4.99 -4.52 11.43
N ALA A 127 -4.99 -5.39 12.45
CA ALA A 127 -4.82 -4.99 13.84
C ALA A 127 -3.50 -4.27 14.11
N VAL A 128 -2.43 -4.59 13.36
CA VAL A 128 -1.12 -3.89 13.44
C VAL A 128 -1.27 -2.39 13.16
N TYR A 129 -2.28 -2.00 12.38
CA TYR A 129 -2.58 -0.61 12.01
C TYR A 129 -3.73 -0.01 12.82
N GLY A 130 -4.26 -0.75 13.81
CA GLY A 130 -5.38 -0.30 14.64
C GLY A 130 -6.73 -0.30 13.92
N CYS A 131 -6.86 -1.05 12.81
CA CYS A 131 -8.12 -1.21 12.10
C CYS A 131 -9.03 -2.23 12.80
N GLU A 132 -10.34 -2.02 12.72
CA GLU A 132 -11.35 -2.84 13.38
C GLU A 132 -12.23 -3.54 12.34
N MET A 133 -12.46 -4.85 12.51
CA MET A 133 -13.44 -5.57 11.71
C MET A 133 -14.84 -5.24 12.19
N ALA A 134 -15.58 -4.44 11.41
CA ALA A 134 -16.94 -4.01 11.74
C ALA A 134 -18.02 -4.89 11.10
N PHE A 135 -17.66 -5.70 10.10
CA PHE A 135 -18.60 -6.56 9.41
C PHE A 135 -17.91 -7.86 8.95
N HIS A 136 -18.56 -8.99 9.20
CA HIS A 136 -18.13 -10.28 8.68
C HIS A 136 -19.36 -11.07 8.22
N LYS A 137 -19.28 -11.65 7.03
CA LYS A 137 -20.35 -12.50 6.50
C LYS A 137 -19.77 -13.65 5.68
N VAL A 138 -20.23 -14.85 5.97
CA VAL A 138 -19.92 -16.03 5.15
C VAL A 138 -21.05 -16.22 4.15
N CYS A 139 -20.70 -16.33 2.86
CA CYS A 139 -21.63 -16.48 1.75
C CYS A 139 -21.38 -17.78 1.00
N ASP A 140 -22.43 -18.39 0.46
CA ASP A 140 -22.27 -19.42 -0.57
C ASP A 140 -21.74 -18.82 -1.87
N ASP A 141 -21.36 -19.63 -2.86
CA ASP A 141 -20.85 -19.21 -4.17
C ASP A 141 -21.97 -18.65 -5.08
N ASP A 142 -22.91 -17.92 -4.51
CA ASP A 142 -23.98 -17.21 -5.23
C ASP A 142 -23.61 -15.74 -5.43
N PRO A 143 -23.46 -15.27 -6.69
CA PRO A 143 -23.12 -13.88 -6.96
C PRO A 143 -24.09 -12.87 -6.36
N ALA A 144 -25.39 -13.17 -6.30
CA ALA A 144 -26.38 -12.24 -5.74
C ALA A 144 -26.20 -12.07 -4.24
N GLY A 145 -25.97 -13.18 -3.52
CA GLY A 145 -25.69 -13.15 -2.08
C GLY A 145 -24.40 -12.43 -1.72
N ILE A 146 -23.31 -12.64 -2.52
CA ILE A 146 -22.04 -11.95 -2.33
C ILE A 146 -22.20 -10.45 -2.62
N THR A 147 -22.90 -10.09 -3.72
CA THR A 147 -23.19 -8.68 -4.06
C THR A 147 -23.94 -7.99 -2.92
N ALA A 148 -24.98 -8.62 -2.40
CA ALA A 148 -25.76 -8.08 -1.28
C ALA A 148 -24.88 -7.88 -0.04
N ALA A 149 -24.00 -8.83 0.30
CA ALA A 149 -23.09 -8.73 1.45
C ALA A 149 -22.11 -7.56 1.31
N ILE A 150 -21.57 -7.29 0.10
CA ILE A 150 -20.71 -6.13 -0.15
C ILE A 150 -21.46 -4.82 0.07
N LEU A 151 -22.71 -4.72 -0.43
CA LEU A 151 -23.53 -3.53 -0.26
C LEU A 151 -23.94 -3.33 1.22
N GLU A 152 -24.27 -4.42 1.95
CA GLU A 152 -24.51 -4.36 3.39
C GLU A 152 -23.29 -3.87 4.19
N ALA A 153 -22.10 -4.37 3.87
CA ALA A 153 -20.85 -3.94 4.51
C ALA A 153 -20.60 -2.45 4.29
N LYS A 154 -20.83 -1.96 3.05
CA LYS A 154 -20.73 -0.53 2.74
C LYS A 154 -21.76 0.28 3.52
N ALA A 155 -23.01 -0.16 3.56
CA ALA A 155 -24.08 0.50 4.32
C ALA A 155 -23.81 0.52 5.84
N ALA A 156 -23.09 -0.48 6.36
CA ALA A 156 -22.62 -0.53 7.74
C ALA A 156 -21.45 0.42 8.04
N GLY A 157 -20.99 1.19 7.04
CA GLY A 157 -19.93 2.19 7.19
C GLY A 157 -18.52 1.59 7.16
N CYS A 158 -18.33 0.42 6.55
CA CYS A 158 -16.98 -0.11 6.32
C CYS A 158 -16.27 0.70 5.24
N GLU A 159 -15.02 1.07 5.52
CA GLU A 159 -14.15 1.89 4.66
C GLU A 159 -13.20 1.04 3.82
N LEU A 160 -13.08 -0.25 4.11
CA LEU A 160 -12.36 -1.26 3.35
C LEU A 160 -13.21 -2.53 3.30
N ILE A 161 -13.35 -3.14 2.15
CA ILE A 161 -14.12 -4.37 1.99
C ILE A 161 -13.23 -5.42 1.31
N PHE A 162 -13.06 -6.56 1.97
CA PHE A 162 -12.29 -7.69 1.46
C PHE A 162 -13.21 -8.86 1.18
N THR A 163 -13.16 -9.38 -0.04
CA THR A 163 -13.81 -10.62 -0.41
C THR A 163 -12.77 -11.72 -0.53
N THR A 164 -13.03 -12.88 0.02
CA THR A 164 -12.12 -14.03 0.05
C THR A 164 -12.81 -15.25 -0.50
N GLY A 165 -12.10 -16.10 -1.25
CA GLY A 165 -12.67 -17.25 -1.97
C GLY A 165 -13.16 -16.88 -3.38
N GLY A 166 -13.33 -17.87 -4.26
CA GLY A 166 -13.76 -17.65 -5.63
C GLY A 166 -12.91 -16.65 -6.42
N MET A 167 -11.60 -16.63 -6.18
CA MET A 167 -10.63 -15.68 -6.74
C MET A 167 -9.45 -16.42 -7.37
N SER A 168 -9.72 -17.46 -8.12
CA SER A 168 -8.71 -18.20 -8.88
C SER A 168 -8.93 -18.04 -10.38
N VAL A 169 -8.32 -18.90 -11.17
CA VAL A 169 -8.53 -18.96 -12.64
C VAL A 169 -9.69 -19.83 -13.05
N ASP A 170 -10.46 -20.34 -12.09
CA ASP A 170 -11.58 -21.22 -12.38
C ASP A 170 -12.73 -20.42 -13.03
N PRO A 171 -13.27 -20.88 -14.19
CA PRO A 171 -14.44 -20.26 -14.80
C PRO A 171 -15.67 -20.18 -13.89
N ASP A 172 -15.74 -21.04 -12.88
CA ASP A 172 -16.83 -21.06 -11.90
C ASP A 172 -16.66 -20.06 -10.75
N ASP A 173 -15.53 -19.33 -10.69
CA ASP A 173 -15.32 -18.28 -9.72
C ASP A 173 -16.31 -17.12 -9.88
N ARG A 174 -17.13 -16.92 -8.86
CA ARG A 174 -18.25 -15.97 -8.88
C ARG A 174 -17.95 -14.62 -8.22
N THR A 175 -16.91 -14.55 -7.40
CA THR A 175 -16.55 -13.35 -6.62
C THR A 175 -16.25 -12.13 -7.51
N PRO A 176 -15.48 -12.21 -8.60
CA PRO A 176 -15.26 -11.05 -9.48
C PRO A 176 -16.54 -10.54 -10.14
N LEU A 177 -17.46 -11.46 -10.50
CA LEU A 177 -18.77 -11.10 -11.04
C LEU A 177 -19.61 -10.39 -9.98
N ALA A 178 -19.63 -10.90 -8.75
CA ALA A 178 -20.37 -10.29 -7.66
C ALA A 178 -19.88 -8.88 -7.32
N ILE A 179 -18.56 -8.65 -7.30
CA ILE A 179 -17.98 -7.31 -7.12
C ILE A 179 -18.44 -6.39 -8.26
N ARG A 180 -18.39 -6.84 -9.51
CA ARG A 180 -18.86 -6.05 -10.66
C ARG A 180 -20.33 -5.70 -10.57
N ASN A 181 -21.17 -6.62 -10.11
CA ASN A 181 -22.61 -6.42 -9.95
C ASN A 181 -22.98 -5.37 -8.90
N THR A 182 -22.07 -5.02 -7.96
CA THR A 182 -22.27 -3.89 -7.02
C THR A 182 -22.26 -2.53 -7.71
N GLY A 183 -21.77 -2.44 -8.93
CA GLY A 183 -21.46 -1.18 -9.61
C GLY A 183 -20.06 -0.65 -9.30
N ALA A 184 -19.23 -1.41 -8.62
CA ALA A 184 -17.85 -1.02 -8.34
C ALA A 184 -17.02 -0.88 -9.64
N GLU A 185 -16.23 0.17 -9.70
CA GLU A 185 -15.27 0.41 -10.77
C GLU A 185 -14.05 -0.49 -10.58
N ILE A 186 -13.89 -1.48 -11.48
CA ILE A 186 -12.74 -2.41 -11.44
C ILE A 186 -11.50 -1.68 -11.95
N VAL A 187 -10.49 -1.53 -11.09
CA VAL A 187 -9.17 -1.00 -11.45
C VAL A 187 -8.36 -2.07 -12.18
N THR A 188 -8.20 -3.23 -11.56
CA THR A 188 -7.54 -4.40 -12.15
C THR A 188 -8.11 -5.69 -11.59
N TYR A 189 -8.09 -6.73 -12.43
CA TYR A 189 -8.20 -8.12 -11.99
C TYR A 189 -6.99 -8.88 -12.52
N GLY A 190 -6.13 -9.26 -11.60
CA GLY A 190 -4.80 -9.76 -11.88
C GLY A 190 -3.71 -8.72 -11.66
N ALA A 191 -2.52 -9.19 -11.24
CA ALA A 191 -1.35 -8.36 -10.98
C ALA A 191 -0.08 -9.15 -11.26
N PRO A 192 1.01 -8.50 -11.72
CA PRO A 192 2.29 -9.14 -11.98
C PRO A 192 3.09 -9.33 -10.68
N VAL A 193 2.46 -9.93 -9.66
CA VAL A 193 3.04 -10.15 -8.33
C VAL A 193 2.84 -11.60 -7.90
N LEU A 194 3.91 -12.23 -7.47
CA LEU A 194 3.92 -13.60 -6.97
C LEU A 194 4.55 -13.67 -5.57
N PRO A 195 3.78 -14.13 -4.55
CA PRO A 195 2.39 -14.62 -4.59
C PRO A 195 1.37 -13.49 -4.71
N GLY A 196 0.24 -13.77 -5.39
CA GLY A 196 -0.90 -12.85 -5.39
C GLY A 196 -1.44 -12.46 -6.76
N ALA A 197 -1.06 -13.18 -7.84
CA ALA A 197 -1.40 -12.81 -9.21
C ALA A 197 -2.90 -12.57 -9.47
N MET A 198 -3.80 -13.24 -8.73
CA MET A 198 -5.25 -13.12 -8.92
C MET A 198 -5.91 -12.07 -8.01
N PHE A 199 -5.16 -11.08 -7.54
CA PHE A 199 -5.71 -9.99 -6.75
C PHE A 199 -6.61 -9.08 -7.60
N LEU A 200 -7.75 -8.68 -7.04
CA LEU A 200 -8.66 -7.72 -7.67
C LEU A 200 -8.73 -6.44 -6.83
N VAL A 201 -8.61 -5.30 -7.48
CA VAL A 201 -8.83 -3.97 -6.89
C VAL A 201 -9.99 -3.31 -7.59
N SER A 202 -10.93 -2.80 -6.81
CA SER A 202 -12.04 -1.98 -7.30
C SER A 202 -12.43 -0.91 -6.28
N TYR A 203 -13.21 0.08 -6.72
CA TYR A 203 -13.77 1.12 -5.85
C TYR A 203 -15.28 1.21 -6.03
N LEU A 204 -16.01 1.17 -4.91
CA LEU A 204 -17.46 1.35 -4.86
C LEU A 204 -17.78 2.68 -4.18
N ASP A 205 -18.06 3.72 -4.99
CA ASP A 205 -18.22 5.11 -4.52
C ASP A 205 -17.06 5.55 -3.61
N GLY A 206 -15.83 5.28 -4.05
CA GLY A 206 -14.60 5.62 -3.33
C GLY A 206 -14.16 4.63 -2.24
N VAL A 207 -15.00 3.66 -1.85
CA VAL A 207 -14.64 2.60 -0.91
C VAL A 207 -13.91 1.47 -1.64
N PRO A 208 -12.68 1.11 -1.24
CA PRO A 208 -11.97 -0.01 -1.83
C PRO A 208 -12.68 -1.34 -1.55
N VAL A 209 -12.93 -2.10 -2.63
CA VAL A 209 -13.42 -3.48 -2.57
C VAL A 209 -12.38 -4.36 -3.25
N CYS A 210 -11.72 -5.22 -2.48
CA CYS A 210 -10.63 -6.05 -2.95
C CYS A 210 -10.99 -7.53 -2.90
N GLY A 211 -10.73 -8.24 -3.99
CA GLY A 211 -10.79 -9.70 -4.05
C GLY A 211 -9.43 -10.31 -3.74
N LEU A 212 -9.35 -11.14 -2.72
CA LEU A 212 -8.10 -11.69 -2.20
C LEU A 212 -7.88 -13.13 -2.67
N PRO A 213 -6.72 -13.40 -3.31
CA PRO A 213 -6.37 -14.76 -3.72
C PRO A 213 -5.99 -15.63 -2.52
N GLY A 214 -6.18 -16.95 -2.64
CA GLY A 214 -5.95 -17.94 -1.58
C GLY A 214 -4.56 -17.90 -0.94
N CYS A 215 -3.54 -17.46 -1.68
CA CYS A 215 -2.16 -17.38 -1.15
C CYS A 215 -2.01 -16.40 0.03
N VAL A 216 -2.92 -15.45 0.23
CA VAL A 216 -2.92 -14.55 1.39
C VAL A 216 -2.98 -15.31 2.72
N MET A 217 -3.58 -16.50 2.72
CA MET A 217 -3.65 -17.37 3.90
C MET A 217 -2.32 -18.05 4.25
N TYR A 218 -1.47 -18.32 3.26
CA TYR A 218 -0.32 -19.22 3.44
C TYR A 218 1.02 -18.51 3.31
N ALA A 219 1.09 -17.49 2.43
CA ALA A 219 2.33 -16.80 2.18
C ALA A 219 2.58 -15.70 3.23
N LYS A 220 3.83 -15.57 3.66
CA LYS A 220 4.24 -14.53 4.63
C LYS A 220 3.95 -13.13 4.10
N ARG A 221 4.22 -12.91 2.80
CA ARG A 221 3.96 -11.66 2.08
C ARG A 221 3.37 -11.96 0.71
N THR A 222 2.43 -11.12 0.30
CA THR A 222 1.72 -11.19 -0.98
C THR A 222 1.50 -9.78 -1.50
N ILE A 223 0.89 -9.64 -2.66
CA ILE A 223 0.44 -8.33 -3.16
C ILE A 223 -0.43 -7.58 -2.15
N PHE A 224 -1.23 -8.28 -1.34
CA PHE A 224 -2.04 -7.65 -0.30
C PHE A 224 -1.19 -6.83 0.67
N ASP A 225 -0.03 -7.37 1.08
CA ASP A 225 0.90 -6.66 1.99
C ASP A 225 1.54 -5.44 1.32
N LEU A 226 1.69 -5.43 -0.01
CA LEU A 226 2.21 -4.28 -0.76
C LEU A 226 1.16 -3.17 -0.90
N LEU A 227 -0.11 -3.53 -1.07
CA LEU A 227 -1.18 -2.57 -1.33
C LEU A 227 -1.87 -2.07 -0.07
N LEU A 228 -1.90 -2.87 1.01
CA LEU A 228 -2.56 -2.50 2.27
C LEU A 228 -2.08 -1.14 2.82
N PRO A 229 -0.77 -0.81 2.84
CA PRO A 229 -0.32 0.51 3.28
C PRO A 229 -0.90 1.66 2.45
N ARG A 230 -1.09 1.48 1.14
CA ARG A 230 -1.72 2.47 0.27
C ARG A 230 -3.20 2.66 0.60
N LEU A 231 -3.93 1.56 0.79
CA LEU A 231 -5.34 1.59 1.18
C LEU A 231 -5.56 2.29 2.53
N LEU A 232 -4.61 2.10 3.47
CA LEU A 232 -4.68 2.70 4.80
C LEU A 232 -4.28 4.19 4.80
N ALA A 233 -3.50 4.63 3.83
CA ALA A 233 -3.06 6.01 3.66
C ALA A 233 -3.95 6.83 2.71
N ASP A 234 -5.09 6.28 2.28
CA ASP A 234 -5.98 6.89 1.26
C ASP A 234 -5.23 7.28 -0.03
N ASP A 235 -4.18 6.50 -0.39
CA ASP A 235 -3.43 6.67 -1.63
C ASP A 235 -4.10 5.85 -2.74
N PRO A 236 -4.81 6.45 -3.71
CA PRO A 236 -5.56 5.72 -4.71
C PRO A 236 -4.64 4.81 -5.54
N ILE A 237 -5.11 3.59 -5.78
CA ILE A 237 -4.37 2.61 -6.58
C ILE A 237 -4.89 2.64 -8.00
N THR A 238 -3.98 2.81 -8.97
CA THR A 238 -4.30 2.80 -10.40
C THR A 238 -3.83 1.50 -11.07
N ALA A 239 -4.33 1.23 -12.28
CA ALA A 239 -3.87 0.10 -13.07
C ALA A 239 -2.36 0.20 -13.41
N GLU A 240 -1.85 1.43 -13.61
CA GLU A 240 -0.43 1.67 -13.85
C GLU A 240 0.41 1.32 -12.60
N ASP A 241 -0.06 1.67 -11.41
CA ASP A 241 0.63 1.31 -10.16
C ASP A 241 0.76 -0.22 -10.02
N ILE A 242 -0.31 -0.95 -10.33
CA ILE A 242 -0.28 -2.42 -10.29
C ILE A 242 0.69 -2.97 -11.34
N ALA A 243 0.66 -2.44 -12.57
CA ALA A 243 1.55 -2.89 -13.64
C ALA A 243 3.03 -2.68 -13.31
N ARG A 244 3.37 -1.57 -12.64
CA ARG A 244 4.74 -1.25 -12.20
C ARG A 244 5.30 -2.25 -11.20
N LEU A 245 4.46 -2.94 -10.42
CA LEU A 245 4.89 -3.97 -9.47
C LEU A 245 5.52 -5.20 -10.15
N GLY A 246 5.51 -5.29 -11.49
CA GLY A 246 6.14 -6.38 -12.23
C GLY A 246 7.65 -6.48 -11.97
N GLU A 247 8.35 -5.35 -11.89
CA GLU A 247 9.71 -5.32 -11.37
C GLU A 247 9.65 -5.36 -9.84
N GLY A 248 10.38 -6.29 -9.20
CA GLY A 248 10.31 -6.53 -7.76
C GLY A 248 9.08 -7.32 -7.29
N GLY A 249 8.15 -7.69 -8.17
CA GLY A 249 6.91 -8.41 -7.82
C GLY A 249 7.09 -9.89 -7.47
N LEU A 250 8.30 -10.44 -7.53
CA LEU A 250 8.58 -11.84 -7.20
C LEU A 250 9.14 -11.95 -5.78
N CYS A 251 8.34 -12.51 -4.85
CA CYS A 251 8.81 -12.86 -3.51
C CYS A 251 9.64 -14.16 -3.57
N LEU A 252 10.85 -14.13 -3.04
CA LEU A 252 11.76 -15.29 -3.07
C LEU A 252 11.46 -16.36 -2.02
N GLY A 253 10.46 -16.16 -1.15
CA GLY A 253 10.05 -17.13 -0.13
C GLY A 253 11.12 -17.43 0.92
N CYS A 254 11.90 -16.43 1.33
CA CYS A 254 13.01 -16.57 2.27
C CYS A 254 12.56 -17.25 3.59
N ALA A 255 13.46 -18.04 4.18
CA ALA A 255 13.20 -18.71 5.47
C ALA A 255 12.82 -17.71 6.56
N GLU A 256 13.51 -16.58 6.64
CA GLU A 256 13.16 -15.42 7.44
C GLU A 256 12.69 -14.28 6.52
N CYS A 257 11.56 -13.66 6.87
CA CYS A 257 10.97 -12.58 6.07
C CYS A 257 11.57 -11.24 6.50
N HIS A 258 12.27 -10.57 5.58
CA HIS A 258 12.88 -9.26 5.81
C HIS A 258 12.06 -8.08 5.28
N TRP A 259 10.88 -8.33 4.72
CA TRP A 259 10.03 -7.24 4.21
C TRP A 259 9.71 -6.23 5.33
N PRO A 260 9.79 -4.92 5.08
CA PRO A 260 9.99 -4.24 3.78
C PRO A 260 11.46 -4.06 3.37
N ASN A 261 12.44 -4.60 4.08
CA ASN A 261 13.88 -4.43 3.80
C ASN A 261 14.42 -5.53 2.86
N CYS A 262 13.70 -5.79 1.78
CA CYS A 262 14.09 -6.74 0.72
C CYS A 262 13.61 -6.23 -0.64
N GLY A 263 13.92 -6.92 -1.74
CA GLY A 263 13.54 -6.46 -3.09
C GLY A 263 12.05 -6.60 -3.42
N PHE A 264 11.24 -7.26 -2.58
CA PHE A 264 9.83 -7.49 -2.87
C PHE A 264 8.99 -6.23 -2.74
N GLY A 265 8.31 -5.83 -3.84
CA GLY A 265 7.50 -4.63 -3.92
C GLY A 265 8.27 -3.33 -4.15
N HIS A 266 9.55 -3.42 -4.49
CA HIS A 266 10.39 -2.25 -4.79
C HIS A 266 10.54 -2.10 -6.31
N CYS A 267 9.96 -1.06 -6.88
CA CYS A 267 10.04 -0.71 -8.29
C CYS A 267 10.44 0.78 -8.49
#